data_b69fabe6ba1e7ae96fc592dbe19ae2d3
#
_entry.id   b69fabe6ba1e7ae96fc592dbe19ae2d3
#
_cell.length_a   1.000
_cell.length_b   1.000
_cell.length_c   1.000
_cell.angle_alpha   90.00
_cell.angle_beta   90.00
_cell.angle_gamma   90.00
#
_symmetry.space_group_name_H-M   'P 1'
#
loop_
_entity.id
_entity.type
_entity.pdbx_description
1 polymer ?
#
loop_
_entity_poly.entity_id
_entity_poly.type
_entity_poly.pdbx_seq_one_letter_code
_entity_poly.pdbx_strand_id
1 'polypeptide(L)'
;LEQLIPIALFSRAGNVLSGAVFACAMLLALTGVMHLRRPQAGLDRFAGPLFIALILMTGVGFAWICWFHLQVYLQLPLELPARAADLLNRQLEIMNRGKPYGLPLYDPDSPPRYLLPLWLENEKYFFWFLCYAVMALVGHCRLRHPGFRAALSLLLAVQAGIVHWGANPFFQPLSKFFAEVGPWFTQDMTAFQRLSLFMQLYPRMQFYYNAEYMWFHPPLLFLSYACITMTFVTSVLMLAKREPEVEGLGYAYAKLGFFLLTLGMLLGYPWALKAWGPNWWWDPKICTSIMMWAVYSTYLHTRLYANKPFMWYFSSLLGILCFLAMLFTFVSSYFFPGEHTFV
;
A
#
# COMPACT_ATOMS: atom_id res chain seq x y z
N LEU A 1 -15.88 15.81 15.87
CA LEU A 1 -15.73 14.76 14.85
C LEU A 1 -16.34 13.43 15.31
N GLU A 2 -16.09 12.99 16.56
CA GLU A 2 -16.66 11.73 17.09
C GLU A 2 -18.18 11.67 17.10
N GLN A 3 -18.87 12.82 17.14
CA GLN A 3 -20.33 12.91 17.01
C GLN A 3 -20.80 12.73 15.55
N LEU A 4 -19.94 13.03 14.59
CA LEU A 4 -20.25 12.96 13.17
C LEU A 4 -19.86 11.60 12.57
N ILE A 5 -18.77 10.99 13.06
CA ILE A 5 -18.26 9.71 12.54
C ILE A 5 -17.92 8.78 13.70
N PRO A 6 -18.24 7.47 13.61
CA PRO A 6 -18.02 6.51 14.70
C PRO A 6 -16.54 6.05 14.79
N ILE A 7 -15.60 6.99 15.01
CA ILE A 7 -14.15 6.73 15.07
C ILE A 7 -13.83 5.71 16.18
N ALA A 8 -14.40 5.90 17.39
CA ALA A 8 -14.14 5.02 18.52
C ALA A 8 -14.61 3.57 18.27
N LEU A 9 -15.76 3.38 17.63
CA LEU A 9 -16.26 2.06 17.24
C LEU A 9 -15.34 1.42 16.21
N PHE A 10 -14.97 2.18 15.16
CA PHE A 10 -14.07 1.73 14.11
C PHE A 10 -12.73 1.27 14.70
N SER A 11 -12.13 2.09 15.55
CA SER A 11 -10.84 1.80 16.17
C SER A 11 -10.89 0.58 17.08
N ARG A 12 -11.89 0.48 17.97
CA ARG A 12 -12.00 -0.65 18.92
C ARG A 12 -12.17 -1.98 18.19
N ALA A 13 -13.15 -2.07 17.30
CA ALA A 13 -13.43 -3.29 16.55
C ALA A 13 -12.25 -3.67 15.64
N GLY A 14 -11.67 -2.69 14.94
CA GLY A 14 -10.54 -2.91 14.05
C GLY A 14 -9.27 -3.33 14.78
N ASN A 15 -8.96 -2.77 15.96
CA ASN A 15 -7.80 -3.19 16.76
C ASN A 15 -7.94 -4.63 17.26
N VAL A 16 -9.12 -5.05 17.71
CA VAL A 16 -9.38 -6.44 18.09
C VAL A 16 -9.18 -7.38 16.89
N LEU A 17 -9.69 -7.00 15.72
CA LEU A 17 -9.55 -7.77 14.50
C LEU A 17 -8.08 -7.84 14.05
N SER A 18 -7.34 -6.72 14.09
CA SER A 18 -5.90 -6.70 13.79
C SER A 18 -5.09 -7.60 14.72
N GLY A 19 -5.43 -7.63 16.02
CA GLY A 19 -4.85 -8.56 16.99
C GLY A 19 -5.15 -10.03 16.67
N ALA A 20 -6.39 -10.33 16.25
CA ALA A 20 -6.78 -11.68 15.82
C ALA A 20 -6.04 -12.13 14.55
N VAL A 21 -5.88 -11.23 13.57
CA VAL A 21 -5.08 -11.47 12.36
C VAL A 21 -3.63 -11.78 12.72
N PHE A 22 -3.02 -10.98 13.61
CA PHE A 22 -1.65 -11.23 14.09
C PHE A 22 -1.53 -12.58 14.80
N ALA A 23 -2.44 -12.90 15.73
CA ALA A 23 -2.43 -14.18 16.44
C ALA A 23 -2.58 -15.37 15.47
N CYS A 24 -3.45 -15.27 14.47
CA CYS A 24 -3.61 -16.29 13.44
C CYS A 24 -2.35 -16.46 12.58
N ALA A 25 -1.69 -15.38 12.20
CA ALA A 25 -0.43 -15.41 11.46
C ALA A 25 0.70 -16.06 12.29
N MET A 26 0.76 -15.79 13.60
CA MET A 26 1.70 -16.43 14.52
C MET A 26 1.45 -17.94 14.66
N LEU A 27 0.19 -18.36 14.76
CA LEU A 27 -0.16 -19.80 14.78
C LEU A 27 0.24 -20.48 13.48
N LEU A 28 0.03 -19.80 12.34
CA LEU A 28 0.45 -20.30 11.03
C LEU A 28 1.96 -20.43 10.94
N ALA A 29 2.73 -19.46 11.44
CA ALA A 29 4.19 -19.52 11.50
C ALA A 29 4.67 -20.65 12.41
N LEU A 30 4.05 -20.83 13.57
CA LEU A 30 4.37 -21.92 14.49
C LEU A 30 4.15 -23.27 13.85
N THR A 31 2.98 -23.50 13.19
CA THR A 31 2.69 -24.76 12.49
C THR A 31 3.70 -25.00 11.36
N GLY A 32 4.10 -23.97 10.60
CA GLY A 32 5.11 -24.06 9.55
C GLY A 32 6.48 -24.49 10.07
N VAL A 33 6.96 -23.85 11.16
CA VAL A 33 8.25 -24.18 11.80
C VAL A 33 8.23 -25.57 12.43
N MET A 34 7.14 -25.96 13.08
CA MET A 34 6.99 -27.32 13.66
C MET A 34 7.00 -28.37 12.56
N HIS A 35 6.29 -28.14 11.45
CA HIS A 35 6.28 -29.05 10.29
C HIS A 35 7.67 -29.17 9.64
N LEU A 36 8.45 -28.09 9.61
CA LEU A 36 9.84 -28.11 9.10
C LEU A 36 10.74 -29.01 9.96
N ARG A 37 10.59 -28.96 11.30
CA ARG A 37 11.38 -29.77 12.23
C ARG A 37 10.95 -31.23 12.31
N ARG A 38 9.64 -31.48 12.26
CA ARG A 38 9.02 -32.81 12.33
C ARG A 38 7.86 -32.86 11.36
N PRO A 39 8.06 -33.38 10.13
CA PRO A 39 7.00 -33.50 9.15
C PRO A 39 5.86 -34.40 9.69
N GLN A 40 4.74 -33.78 10.02
CA GLN A 40 3.54 -34.49 10.48
C GLN A 40 2.37 -34.11 9.58
N ALA A 41 1.71 -35.12 9.04
CA ALA A 41 0.54 -34.92 8.16
C ALA A 41 -0.61 -34.15 8.84
N GLY A 42 -0.71 -34.24 10.18
CA GLY A 42 -1.68 -33.48 10.96
C GLY A 42 -1.44 -31.98 10.92
N LEU A 43 -0.20 -31.52 11.10
CA LEU A 43 0.15 -30.10 11.07
C LEU A 43 -0.12 -29.45 9.70
N ASP A 44 0.16 -30.18 8.63
CA ASP A 44 -0.08 -29.70 7.26
C ASP A 44 -1.59 -29.52 6.98
N ARG A 45 -2.45 -30.36 7.58
CA ARG A 45 -3.92 -30.23 7.46
C ARG A 45 -4.49 -28.98 8.12
N PHE A 46 -3.85 -28.47 9.17
CA PHE A 46 -4.28 -27.23 9.85
C PHE A 46 -3.82 -25.96 9.13
N ALA A 47 -2.76 -26.00 8.33
CA ALA A 47 -2.23 -24.81 7.67
C ALA A 47 -3.24 -24.20 6.66
N GLY A 48 -3.91 -25.03 5.86
CA GLY A 48 -4.90 -24.54 4.90
C GLY A 48 -6.06 -23.76 5.54
N PRO A 49 -6.79 -24.33 6.52
CA PRO A 49 -7.82 -23.63 7.28
C PRO A 49 -7.33 -22.34 7.95
N LEU A 50 -6.12 -22.33 8.51
CA LEU A 50 -5.53 -21.12 9.11
C LEU A 50 -5.26 -20.02 8.06
N PHE A 51 -4.75 -20.38 6.87
CA PHE A 51 -4.62 -19.43 5.76
C PHE A 51 -5.97 -18.83 5.36
N ILE A 52 -7.00 -19.68 5.22
CA ILE A 52 -8.34 -19.22 4.86
C ILE A 52 -8.89 -18.29 5.95
N ALA A 53 -8.78 -18.66 7.22
CA ALA A 53 -9.19 -17.82 8.34
C ALA A 53 -8.46 -16.49 8.36
N LEU A 54 -7.12 -16.48 8.12
CA LEU A 54 -6.31 -15.29 8.03
C LEU A 54 -6.80 -14.35 6.91
N ILE A 55 -7.03 -14.89 5.73
CA ILE A 55 -7.50 -14.12 4.56
C ILE A 55 -8.90 -13.56 4.81
N LEU A 56 -9.81 -14.36 5.37
CA LEU A 56 -11.17 -13.91 5.69
C LEU A 56 -11.17 -12.80 6.73
N MET A 57 -10.43 -12.96 7.83
CA MET A 57 -10.30 -11.91 8.86
C MET A 57 -9.70 -10.63 8.27
N THR A 58 -8.64 -10.75 7.45
CA THR A 58 -8.02 -9.59 6.81
C THR A 58 -8.97 -8.96 5.78
N GLY A 59 -9.72 -9.77 5.03
CA GLY A 59 -10.76 -9.29 4.10
C GLY A 59 -11.88 -8.53 4.81
N VAL A 60 -12.36 -9.04 5.96
CA VAL A 60 -13.33 -8.33 6.81
C VAL A 60 -12.75 -7.03 7.32
N GLY A 61 -11.48 -7.02 7.76
CA GLY A 61 -10.80 -5.79 8.18
C GLY A 61 -10.70 -4.76 7.06
N PHE A 62 -10.39 -5.20 5.85
CA PHE A 62 -10.35 -4.31 4.70
C PHE A 62 -11.74 -3.77 4.32
N ALA A 63 -12.78 -4.60 4.38
CA ALA A 63 -14.16 -4.15 4.20
C ALA A 63 -14.59 -3.15 5.28
N TRP A 64 -14.10 -3.31 6.53
CA TRP A 64 -14.32 -2.37 7.63
C TRP A 64 -13.64 -1.01 7.38
N ILE A 65 -12.44 -1.01 6.79
CA ILE A 65 -11.77 0.22 6.29
C ILE A 65 -12.60 0.88 5.20
N CYS A 66 -13.07 0.13 4.20
CA CYS A 66 -13.93 0.67 3.14
C CYS A 66 -15.20 1.33 3.70
N TRP A 67 -15.84 0.66 4.67
CA TRP A 67 -17.01 1.22 5.34
C TRP A 67 -16.69 2.54 6.07
N PHE A 68 -15.55 2.62 6.76
CA PHE A 68 -15.16 3.84 7.46
C PHE A 68 -14.89 5.00 6.48
N HIS A 69 -14.19 4.76 5.38
CA HIS A 69 -14.00 5.75 4.32
C HIS A 69 -15.33 6.22 3.71
N LEU A 70 -16.30 5.32 3.57
CA LEU A 70 -17.65 5.68 3.15
C LEU A 70 -18.36 6.58 4.17
N GLN A 71 -18.19 6.33 5.48
CA GLN A 71 -18.76 7.22 6.51
C GLN A 71 -18.12 8.61 6.43
N VAL A 72 -16.79 8.71 6.25
CA VAL A 72 -16.12 9.99 6.04
C VAL A 72 -16.70 10.73 4.84
N TYR A 73 -16.85 10.04 3.71
CA TYR A 73 -17.43 10.61 2.49
C TYR A 73 -18.85 11.14 2.67
N LEU A 74 -19.69 10.40 3.39
CA LEU A 74 -21.10 10.75 3.58
C LEU A 74 -21.33 11.83 4.64
N GLN A 75 -20.52 11.85 5.70
CA GLN A 75 -20.79 12.64 6.90
C GLN A 75 -19.97 13.94 6.99
N LEU A 76 -18.90 14.08 6.19
CA LEU A 76 -18.01 15.23 6.25
C LEU A 76 -17.92 16.00 4.93
N PRO A 77 -18.98 16.66 4.45
CA PRO A 77 -18.90 17.49 3.25
C PRO A 77 -18.04 18.75 3.53
N LEU A 78 -17.13 19.05 2.58
CA LEU A 78 -16.38 20.32 2.57
C LEU A 78 -16.97 21.21 1.50
N GLU A 79 -17.92 22.05 1.90
CA GLU A 79 -18.66 22.94 1.00
C GLU A 79 -18.39 24.40 1.36
N LEU A 80 -17.96 25.18 0.39
CA LEU A 80 -17.76 26.60 0.54
C LEU A 80 -19.07 27.36 0.20
N PRO A 81 -19.51 28.34 1.01
CA PRO A 81 -20.65 29.18 0.66
C PRO A 81 -20.46 29.88 -0.68
N ALA A 82 -21.52 30.00 -1.49
CA ALA A 82 -21.46 30.53 -2.86
C ALA A 82 -20.77 31.93 -2.94
N ARG A 83 -21.00 32.81 -1.95
CA ARG A 83 -20.34 34.12 -1.89
C ARG A 83 -18.82 34.04 -1.77
N ALA A 84 -18.30 32.99 -1.17
CA ALA A 84 -16.84 32.79 -1.03
C ALA A 84 -16.27 32.05 -2.26
N ALA A 85 -17.09 31.38 -3.06
CA ALA A 85 -16.67 30.72 -4.28
C ALA A 85 -16.06 31.66 -5.33
N ASP A 86 -16.64 32.85 -5.50
CA ASP A 86 -16.14 33.86 -6.42
C ASP A 86 -14.73 34.34 -6.03
N LEU A 87 -14.50 34.54 -4.73
CA LEU A 87 -13.19 34.93 -4.23
C LEU A 87 -12.17 33.82 -4.42
N LEU A 88 -12.54 32.57 -4.14
CA LEU A 88 -11.70 31.40 -4.39
C LEU A 88 -11.36 31.32 -5.89
N ASN A 89 -12.35 31.42 -6.78
CA ASN A 89 -12.14 31.27 -8.21
C ASN A 89 -11.23 32.35 -8.79
N ARG A 90 -11.36 33.61 -8.36
CA ARG A 90 -10.41 34.68 -8.73
C ARG A 90 -8.99 34.35 -8.31
N GLN A 91 -8.81 33.81 -7.10
CA GLN A 91 -7.49 33.41 -6.63
C GLN A 91 -6.94 32.22 -7.41
N LEU A 92 -7.77 31.23 -7.72
CA LEU A 92 -7.41 30.08 -8.55
C LEU A 92 -6.99 30.50 -9.97
N GLU A 93 -7.69 31.44 -10.59
CA GLU A 93 -7.32 32.01 -11.89
C GLU A 93 -5.93 32.64 -11.86
N ILE A 94 -5.62 33.38 -10.78
CA ILE A 94 -4.28 33.96 -10.58
C ILE A 94 -3.22 32.86 -10.41
N MET A 95 -3.50 31.87 -9.58
CA MET A 95 -2.58 30.75 -9.31
C MET A 95 -2.34 29.86 -10.54
N ASN A 96 -3.31 29.77 -11.43
CA ASN A 96 -3.25 28.95 -12.64
C ASN A 96 -2.49 29.63 -13.79
N ARG A 97 -2.24 30.94 -13.72
CA ARG A 97 -1.54 31.68 -14.78
C ARG A 97 -0.16 31.11 -15.05
N GLY A 98 0.08 30.72 -16.29
CA GLY A 98 1.36 30.14 -16.72
C GLY A 98 1.60 28.68 -16.32
N LYS A 99 0.65 28.00 -15.68
CA LYS A 99 0.77 26.59 -15.39
C LYS A 99 0.14 25.74 -16.48
N PRO A 100 0.78 24.67 -16.97
CA PRO A 100 0.23 23.77 -17.97
C PRO A 100 -0.98 22.98 -17.44
N TYR A 101 -1.03 22.73 -16.13
CA TYR A 101 -2.13 22.06 -15.42
C TYR A 101 -2.55 22.95 -14.25
N GLY A 102 -3.66 23.66 -14.42
CA GLY A 102 -4.26 24.48 -13.37
C GLY A 102 -5.21 23.67 -12.49
N LEU A 103 -5.49 24.18 -11.31
CA LEU A 103 -6.58 23.70 -10.48
C LEU A 103 -7.92 24.02 -11.15
N PRO A 104 -8.88 23.10 -11.18
CA PRO A 104 -10.21 23.41 -11.69
C PRO A 104 -10.86 24.51 -10.82
N LEU A 105 -11.70 25.34 -11.44
CA LEU A 105 -12.47 26.32 -10.70
C LEU A 105 -13.50 25.58 -9.82
N TYR A 106 -13.82 26.19 -8.69
CA TYR A 106 -14.82 25.65 -7.76
C TYR A 106 -16.22 25.96 -8.27
N ASP A 107 -17.04 24.93 -8.39
CA ASP A 107 -18.45 25.02 -8.74
C ASP A 107 -19.30 24.85 -7.49
N PRO A 108 -20.03 25.88 -7.02
CA PRO A 108 -20.91 25.79 -5.86
C PRO A 108 -22.10 24.85 -6.04
N ASP A 109 -22.55 24.65 -7.30
CA ASP A 109 -23.68 23.77 -7.63
C ASP A 109 -23.25 22.30 -7.69
N SER A 110 -21.94 22.05 -7.88
CA SER A 110 -21.34 20.72 -7.86
C SER A 110 -20.06 20.73 -7.01
N PRO A 111 -20.15 20.91 -5.69
CA PRO A 111 -19.00 20.99 -4.83
C PRO A 111 -18.21 19.68 -4.85
N PRO A 112 -16.89 19.74 -4.90
CA PRO A 112 -16.06 18.55 -4.92
C PRO A 112 -16.21 17.79 -3.60
N ARG A 113 -16.61 16.53 -3.70
CA ARG A 113 -16.62 15.59 -2.58
C ARG A 113 -15.33 14.81 -2.60
N TYR A 114 -14.69 14.62 -1.45
CA TYR A 114 -13.51 13.79 -1.38
C TYR A 114 -13.87 12.32 -1.16
N LEU A 115 -13.68 11.54 -2.18
CA LEU A 115 -13.68 10.09 -2.08
C LEU A 115 -12.26 9.65 -1.73
N LEU A 116 -11.95 9.58 -0.42
CA LEU A 116 -10.62 9.25 0.08
C LEU A 116 -10.13 7.90 -0.44
N PRO A 117 -9.01 7.85 -1.18
CA PRO A 117 -8.43 6.58 -1.61
C PRO A 117 -8.03 5.72 -0.40
N LEU A 118 -8.24 4.40 -0.52
CA LEU A 118 -7.95 3.41 0.53
C LEU A 118 -6.44 3.17 0.78
N TRP A 119 -5.57 4.02 0.21
CA TRP A 119 -4.11 3.90 0.25
C TRP A 119 -3.44 5.15 0.80
N LEU A 120 -4.23 6.03 1.38
CA LEU A 120 -3.76 7.35 1.77
C LEU A 120 -2.77 7.28 2.93
N GLU A 121 -3.11 6.52 3.97
CA GLU A 121 -2.29 6.38 5.17
C GLU A 121 -1.85 4.93 5.41
N ASN A 122 -2.21 4.34 6.54
CA ASN A 122 -1.75 3.00 6.93
C ASN A 122 -2.55 1.86 6.26
N GLU A 123 -3.70 2.15 5.67
CA GLU A 123 -4.58 1.20 4.99
C GLU A 123 -3.84 0.43 3.88
N LYS A 124 -2.90 1.09 3.22
CA LYS A 124 -2.05 0.51 2.17
C LYS A 124 -1.22 -0.69 2.65
N TYR A 125 -0.73 -0.66 3.89
CA TYR A 125 0.06 -1.76 4.45
C TYR A 125 -0.81 -2.97 4.81
N PHE A 126 -2.04 -2.72 5.25
CA PHE A 126 -3.03 -3.76 5.49
C PHE A 126 -3.49 -4.43 4.19
N PHE A 127 -3.66 -3.64 3.12
CA PHE A 127 -3.95 -4.17 1.78
C PHE A 127 -2.78 -4.99 1.22
N TRP A 128 -1.54 -4.52 1.36
CA TRP A 128 -0.36 -5.28 0.96
C TRP A 128 -0.28 -6.62 1.70
N PHE A 129 -0.54 -6.63 3.01
CA PHE A 129 -0.62 -7.86 3.79
C PHE A 129 -1.68 -8.82 3.25
N LEU A 130 -2.88 -8.34 2.93
CA LEU A 130 -3.94 -9.15 2.32
C LEU A 130 -3.48 -9.76 0.99
N CYS A 131 -2.88 -8.96 0.10
CA CYS A 131 -2.36 -9.44 -1.18
C CYS A 131 -1.30 -10.53 -0.99
N TYR A 132 -0.37 -10.32 -0.05
CA TYR A 132 0.65 -11.32 0.24
C TYR A 132 0.07 -12.59 0.85
N ALA A 133 -0.91 -12.51 1.76
CA ALA A 133 -1.57 -13.66 2.35
C ALA A 133 -2.27 -14.53 1.28
N VAL A 134 -2.94 -13.90 0.31
CA VAL A 134 -3.56 -14.61 -0.82
C VAL A 134 -2.51 -15.30 -1.69
N MET A 135 -1.42 -14.60 -2.05
CA MET A 135 -0.35 -15.19 -2.85
C MET A 135 0.39 -16.31 -2.11
N ALA A 136 0.57 -16.15 -0.80
CA ALA A 136 1.16 -17.17 0.05
C ALA A 136 0.30 -18.45 0.14
N LEU A 137 -1.03 -18.30 0.23
CA LEU A 137 -1.94 -19.46 0.15
C LEU A 137 -1.81 -20.20 -1.19
N VAL A 138 -1.80 -19.45 -2.30
CA VAL A 138 -1.61 -20.05 -3.64
C VAL A 138 -0.26 -20.76 -3.73
N GLY A 139 0.82 -20.14 -3.22
CA GLY A 139 2.14 -20.78 -3.15
C GLY A 139 2.16 -22.01 -2.28
N HIS A 140 1.53 -21.97 -1.10
CA HIS A 140 1.38 -23.10 -0.19
C HIS A 140 0.66 -24.30 -0.83
N CYS A 141 -0.39 -24.03 -1.62
CA CYS A 141 -1.13 -25.09 -2.33
C CYS A 141 -0.33 -25.69 -3.52
N ARG A 142 0.46 -24.84 -4.20
CA ARG A 142 1.21 -25.28 -5.39
C ARG A 142 2.48 -26.05 -5.06
N LEU A 143 3.17 -25.68 -3.97
CA LEU A 143 4.47 -26.22 -3.63
C LEU A 143 4.47 -26.90 -2.26
N ARG A 144 4.70 -28.22 -2.24
CA ARG A 144 4.76 -29.02 -1.00
C ARG A 144 6.16 -29.08 -0.40
N HIS A 145 6.88 -27.96 -0.43
CA HIS A 145 8.24 -27.85 0.12
C HIS A 145 8.20 -27.32 1.55
N PRO A 146 8.63 -28.09 2.59
CA PRO A 146 8.48 -27.67 3.99
C PRO A 146 9.18 -26.35 4.32
N GLY A 147 10.41 -26.15 3.83
CA GLY A 147 11.16 -24.90 4.04
C GLY A 147 10.47 -23.69 3.41
N PHE A 148 9.89 -23.85 2.22
CA PHE A 148 9.14 -22.79 1.55
C PHE A 148 7.89 -22.42 2.35
N ARG A 149 7.10 -23.39 2.80
CA ARG A 149 5.89 -23.18 3.61
C ARG A 149 6.20 -22.52 4.95
N ALA A 150 7.29 -22.93 5.62
CA ALA A 150 7.76 -22.30 6.84
C ALA A 150 8.18 -20.85 6.61
N ALA A 151 8.94 -20.58 5.56
CA ALA A 151 9.39 -19.22 5.22
C ALA A 151 8.22 -18.29 4.88
N LEU A 152 7.22 -18.77 4.11
CA LEU A 152 6.00 -18.01 3.83
C LEU A 152 5.27 -17.60 5.10
N SER A 153 5.03 -18.57 5.98
CA SER A 153 4.26 -18.33 7.21
C SER A 153 5.02 -17.46 8.21
N LEU A 154 6.35 -17.60 8.32
CA LEU A 154 7.19 -16.71 9.13
C LEU A 154 7.12 -15.27 8.64
N LEU A 155 7.24 -15.05 7.33
CA LEU A 155 7.19 -13.70 6.78
C LEU A 155 5.81 -13.07 6.91
N LEU A 156 4.73 -13.88 6.81
CA LEU A 156 3.37 -13.42 7.13
C LEU A 156 3.26 -12.96 8.58
N ALA A 157 3.81 -13.73 9.54
CA ALA A 157 3.77 -13.34 10.94
C ALA A 157 4.56 -12.06 11.22
N VAL A 158 5.73 -11.90 10.58
CA VAL A 158 6.54 -10.66 10.68
C VAL A 158 5.76 -9.47 10.11
N GLN A 159 5.20 -9.62 8.91
CA GLN A 159 4.42 -8.54 8.27
C GLN A 159 3.15 -8.21 9.08
N ALA A 160 2.42 -9.22 9.59
CA ALA A 160 1.27 -9.00 10.48
C ALA A 160 1.66 -8.24 11.74
N GLY A 161 2.82 -8.53 12.33
CA GLY A 161 3.36 -7.81 13.48
C GLY A 161 3.68 -6.35 13.15
N ILE A 162 4.34 -6.10 12.01
CA ILE A 162 4.61 -4.72 11.54
C ILE A 162 3.32 -3.95 11.33
N VAL A 163 2.32 -4.57 10.70
CA VAL A 163 1.01 -3.95 10.49
C VAL A 163 0.29 -3.69 11.81
N HIS A 164 0.32 -4.65 12.75
CA HIS A 164 -0.41 -4.51 14.02
C HIS A 164 0.18 -3.42 14.93
N TRP A 165 1.52 -3.34 15.06
CA TRP A 165 2.16 -2.41 16.00
C TRP A 165 2.73 -1.14 15.34
N GLY A 166 3.19 -1.22 14.10
CA GLY A 166 3.88 -0.12 13.42
C GLY A 166 3.03 0.67 12.43
N ALA A 167 2.05 0.01 11.79
CA ALA A 167 1.26 0.60 10.71
C ALA A 167 -0.22 0.18 10.78
N ASN A 168 -0.79 0.20 11.98
CA ASN A 168 -2.17 -0.23 12.24
C ASN A 168 -3.17 0.83 11.75
N PRO A 169 -3.98 0.54 10.70
CA PRO A 169 -4.94 1.50 10.17
C PRO A 169 -6.12 1.79 11.11
N PHE A 170 -6.28 0.97 12.16
CA PHE A 170 -7.36 1.11 13.13
C PHE A 170 -6.97 1.89 14.38
N PHE A 171 -5.68 2.09 14.65
CA PHE A 171 -5.23 2.73 15.89
C PHE A 171 -5.50 4.24 15.89
N GLN A 172 -5.12 4.93 14.85
CA GLN A 172 -5.42 6.35 14.62
C GLN A 172 -5.81 6.53 13.15
N PRO A 173 -7.07 6.17 12.81
CA PRO A 173 -7.49 6.14 11.42
C PRO A 173 -7.46 7.54 10.81
N LEU A 174 -6.88 7.65 9.61
CA LEU A 174 -6.83 8.89 8.84
C LEU A 174 -6.32 10.08 9.65
N SER A 175 -5.27 9.86 10.46
CA SER A 175 -4.78 10.86 11.43
C SER A 175 -4.32 12.15 10.76
N LYS A 176 -3.64 12.08 9.62
CA LYS A 176 -3.19 13.24 8.85
C LYS A 176 -4.36 13.97 8.20
N PHE A 177 -5.28 13.21 7.60
CA PHE A 177 -6.51 13.77 7.03
C PHE A 177 -7.30 14.54 8.08
N PHE A 178 -7.55 13.95 9.25
CA PHE A 178 -8.29 14.63 10.31
C PHE A 178 -7.52 15.80 10.93
N ALA A 179 -6.20 15.76 10.96
CA ALA A 179 -5.39 16.91 11.38
C ALA A 179 -5.56 18.12 10.42
N GLU A 180 -5.66 17.87 9.12
CA GLU A 180 -5.83 18.92 8.10
C GLU A 180 -7.28 19.42 8.02
N VAL A 181 -8.24 18.51 7.98
CA VAL A 181 -9.67 18.82 7.72
C VAL A 181 -10.46 19.06 9.01
N GLY A 182 -10.01 18.49 10.13
CA GLY A 182 -10.68 18.59 11.43
C GLY A 182 -11.05 20.01 11.86
N PRO A 183 -10.17 21.01 11.73
CA PRO A 183 -10.49 22.39 12.08
C PRO A 183 -11.74 22.95 11.39
N TRP A 184 -12.03 22.50 10.15
CA TRP A 184 -13.24 22.90 9.42
C TRP A 184 -14.54 22.56 10.15
N PHE A 185 -14.57 21.44 10.85
CA PHE A 185 -15.77 20.93 11.51
C PHE A 185 -15.83 21.23 13.01
N THR A 186 -14.70 21.54 13.63
CA THR A 186 -14.58 21.64 15.10
C THR A 186 -14.34 23.05 15.61
N GLN A 187 -13.93 23.99 14.75
CA GLN A 187 -13.56 25.35 15.15
C GLN A 187 -14.58 26.37 14.66
N ASP A 188 -14.94 27.31 15.53
CA ASP A 188 -15.66 28.51 15.11
C ASP A 188 -14.72 29.43 14.35
N MET A 189 -14.97 29.56 13.05
CA MET A 189 -14.14 30.34 12.14
C MET A 189 -14.90 31.52 11.57
N THR A 190 -14.22 32.65 11.45
CA THR A 190 -14.69 33.76 10.63
C THR A 190 -14.74 33.35 9.16
N ALA A 191 -15.53 34.05 8.34
CA ALA A 191 -15.63 33.77 6.91
C ALA A 191 -14.26 33.81 6.20
N PHE A 192 -13.38 34.72 6.63
CA PHE A 192 -12.01 34.84 6.08
C PHE A 192 -11.13 33.65 6.47
N GLN A 193 -11.14 33.21 7.71
CA GLN A 193 -10.38 32.04 8.17
C GLN A 193 -10.86 30.76 7.46
N ARG A 194 -12.17 30.60 7.30
CA ARG A 194 -12.77 29.48 6.57
C ARG A 194 -12.35 29.46 5.11
N LEU A 195 -12.38 30.60 4.42
CA LEU A 195 -11.89 30.72 3.05
C LEU A 195 -10.40 30.38 2.95
N SER A 196 -9.58 30.93 3.86
CA SER A 196 -8.13 30.67 3.88
C SER A 196 -7.81 29.19 4.07
N LEU A 197 -8.51 28.51 4.99
CA LEU A 197 -8.35 27.06 5.20
C LEU A 197 -8.81 26.27 3.97
N PHE A 198 -9.93 26.64 3.36
CA PHE A 198 -10.42 25.98 2.16
C PHE A 198 -9.44 26.09 0.99
N MET A 199 -8.83 27.27 0.80
CA MET A 199 -7.80 27.50 -0.22
C MET A 199 -6.58 26.58 -0.04
N GLN A 200 -6.21 26.27 1.21
CA GLN A 200 -5.12 25.31 1.50
C GLN A 200 -5.54 23.86 1.24
N LEU A 201 -6.78 23.52 1.58
CA LEU A 201 -7.32 22.17 1.40
C LEU A 201 -7.66 21.84 -0.07
N TYR A 202 -8.07 22.84 -0.86
CA TYR A 202 -8.58 22.62 -2.21
C TYR A 202 -7.61 21.90 -3.15
N PRO A 203 -6.31 22.25 -3.22
CA PRO A 203 -5.33 21.50 -4.00
C PRO A 203 -5.22 20.04 -3.55
N ARG A 204 -5.23 19.80 -2.24
CA ARG A 204 -5.18 18.43 -1.70
C ARG A 204 -6.44 17.63 -2.04
N MET A 205 -7.61 18.26 -1.99
CA MET A 205 -8.86 17.65 -2.42
C MET A 205 -8.79 17.22 -3.89
N GLN A 206 -8.26 18.07 -4.75
CA GLN A 206 -8.19 17.78 -6.18
C GLN A 206 -7.13 16.73 -6.55
N PHE A 207 -5.97 16.76 -5.92
CA PHE A 207 -4.84 15.91 -6.32
C PHE A 207 -4.68 14.64 -5.48
N TYR A 208 -5.18 14.61 -4.25
CA TYR A 208 -4.98 13.48 -3.33
C TYR A 208 -6.29 12.84 -2.88
N TYR A 209 -7.27 13.64 -2.45
CA TYR A 209 -8.47 13.10 -1.83
C TYR A 209 -9.55 12.70 -2.84
N ASN A 210 -9.48 13.21 -4.06
CA ASN A 210 -10.44 12.91 -5.13
C ASN A 210 -9.76 12.51 -6.44
N ALA A 211 -8.51 12.08 -6.40
CA ALA A 211 -7.75 11.76 -7.61
C ALA A 211 -8.13 10.37 -8.14
N GLU A 212 -8.68 10.30 -9.34
CA GLU A 212 -9.06 9.06 -10.01
C GLU A 212 -7.90 8.06 -10.12
N TYR A 213 -6.70 8.54 -10.46
CA TYR A 213 -5.51 7.71 -10.61
C TYR A 213 -5.08 7.01 -9.32
N MET A 214 -5.42 7.58 -8.15
CA MET A 214 -5.15 6.98 -6.86
C MET A 214 -5.96 5.70 -6.59
N TRP A 215 -6.98 5.39 -7.38
CA TRP A 215 -7.74 4.14 -7.26
C TRP A 215 -7.10 2.98 -8.01
N PHE A 216 -6.29 3.22 -9.02
CA PHE A 216 -5.72 2.19 -9.89
C PHE A 216 -4.22 2.01 -9.70
N HIS A 217 -3.46 3.10 -9.63
CA HIS A 217 -2.01 3.09 -9.53
C HIS A 217 -1.49 2.38 -8.26
N PRO A 218 -1.86 2.75 -7.01
CA PRO A 218 -1.31 2.12 -5.82
C PRO A 218 -1.68 0.65 -5.65
N PRO A 219 -2.91 0.18 -5.94
CA PRO A 219 -3.24 -1.24 -5.85
C PRO A 219 -2.33 -2.13 -6.68
N LEU A 220 -1.99 -1.72 -7.90
CA LEU A 220 -1.09 -2.46 -8.78
C LEU A 220 0.32 -2.55 -8.19
N LEU A 221 0.81 -1.46 -7.57
CA LEU A 221 2.10 -1.47 -6.89
C LEU A 221 2.10 -2.43 -5.70
N PHE A 222 1.07 -2.44 -4.86
CA PHE A 222 0.99 -3.34 -3.70
C PHE A 222 0.84 -4.81 -4.09
N LEU A 223 0.11 -5.11 -5.17
CA LEU A 223 0.08 -6.44 -5.77
C LEU A 223 1.48 -6.85 -6.27
N SER A 224 2.19 -5.93 -6.92
CA SER A 224 3.59 -6.16 -7.31
C SER A 224 4.49 -6.43 -6.10
N TYR A 225 4.37 -5.65 -5.02
CA TYR A 225 5.15 -5.83 -3.80
C TYR A 225 4.89 -7.19 -3.13
N ALA A 226 3.66 -7.70 -3.19
CA ALA A 226 3.36 -9.04 -2.76
C ALA A 226 4.08 -10.10 -3.64
N CYS A 227 4.15 -9.90 -4.95
CA CYS A 227 4.93 -10.76 -5.85
C CYS A 227 6.45 -10.69 -5.58
N ILE A 228 6.99 -9.48 -5.31
CA ILE A 228 8.40 -9.29 -4.93
C ILE A 228 8.68 -10.02 -3.61
N THR A 229 7.75 -9.98 -2.65
CA THR A 229 7.85 -10.71 -1.39
C THR A 229 7.90 -12.23 -1.61
N MET A 230 7.08 -12.77 -2.51
CA MET A 230 7.14 -14.19 -2.92
C MET A 230 8.47 -14.53 -3.60
N THR A 231 8.96 -13.65 -4.48
CA THR A 231 10.26 -13.78 -5.15
C THR A 231 11.41 -13.78 -4.14
N PHE A 232 11.33 -12.94 -3.11
CA PHE A 232 12.29 -12.91 -2.01
C PHE A 232 12.37 -14.24 -1.28
N VAL A 233 11.22 -14.80 -0.85
CA VAL A 233 11.19 -16.09 -0.15
C VAL A 233 11.83 -17.20 -0.98
N THR A 234 11.49 -17.29 -2.26
CA THR A 234 12.09 -18.29 -3.16
C THR A 234 13.57 -18.05 -3.38
N SER A 235 14.00 -16.79 -3.52
CA SER A 235 15.40 -16.43 -3.72
C SER A 235 16.28 -16.78 -2.52
N VAL A 236 15.81 -16.58 -1.31
CA VAL A 236 16.50 -17.00 -0.08
C VAL A 236 16.69 -18.52 -0.04
N LEU A 237 15.66 -19.28 -0.36
CA LEU A 237 15.74 -20.75 -0.39
C LEU A 237 16.68 -21.24 -1.48
N MET A 238 16.68 -20.62 -2.66
CA MET A 238 17.57 -20.95 -3.77
C MET A 238 19.05 -20.68 -3.49
N LEU A 239 19.38 -19.77 -2.56
CA LEU A 239 20.75 -19.61 -2.07
C LEU A 239 21.20 -20.81 -1.24
N ALA A 240 20.28 -21.40 -0.45
CA ALA A 240 20.60 -22.55 0.38
C ALA A 240 20.69 -23.86 -0.42
N LYS A 241 19.79 -24.06 -1.38
CA LYS A 241 19.74 -25.29 -2.18
C LYS A 241 19.13 -25.00 -3.55
N ARG A 242 19.69 -25.68 -4.58
CA ARG A 242 19.14 -25.63 -5.94
C ARG A 242 17.91 -26.50 -6.04
N GLU A 243 16.75 -25.88 -6.13
CA GLU A 243 15.46 -26.53 -6.28
C GLU A 243 14.66 -25.91 -7.43
N PRO A 244 14.62 -26.59 -8.60
CA PRO A 244 13.96 -26.06 -9.80
C PRO A 244 12.47 -25.72 -9.61
N GLU A 245 11.75 -26.47 -8.76
CA GLU A 245 10.33 -26.19 -8.49
C GLU A 245 10.13 -24.88 -7.72
N VAL A 246 11.00 -24.62 -6.71
CA VAL A 246 11.00 -23.35 -5.96
C VAL A 246 11.34 -22.19 -6.88
N GLU A 247 12.36 -22.40 -7.73
CA GLU A 247 12.77 -21.43 -8.74
C GLU A 247 11.66 -21.10 -9.73
N GLY A 248 11.03 -22.11 -10.30
CA GLY A 248 9.96 -21.94 -11.28
C GLY A 248 8.79 -21.15 -10.72
N LEU A 249 8.42 -21.40 -9.46
CA LEU A 249 7.39 -20.63 -8.77
C LEU A 249 7.81 -19.18 -8.54
N GLY A 250 9.04 -18.96 -8.04
CA GLY A 250 9.59 -17.61 -7.83
C GLY A 250 9.65 -16.80 -9.12
N TYR A 251 10.09 -17.41 -10.21
CA TYR A 251 10.14 -16.76 -11.52
C TYR A 251 8.75 -16.43 -12.08
N ALA A 252 7.74 -17.27 -11.82
CA ALA A 252 6.36 -16.98 -12.20
C ALA A 252 5.82 -15.73 -11.47
N TYR A 253 6.03 -15.64 -10.15
CA TYR A 253 5.68 -14.45 -9.38
C TYR A 253 6.47 -13.22 -9.81
N ALA A 254 7.76 -13.40 -10.12
CA ALA A 254 8.61 -12.30 -10.58
C ALA A 254 8.12 -11.69 -11.89
N LYS A 255 7.73 -12.50 -12.86
CA LYS A 255 7.16 -12.00 -14.12
C LYS A 255 5.86 -11.22 -13.89
N LEU A 256 4.97 -11.77 -13.09
CA LEU A 256 3.71 -11.09 -12.75
C LEU A 256 3.98 -9.77 -12.00
N GLY A 257 4.86 -9.80 -10.99
CA GLY A 257 5.21 -8.63 -10.21
C GLY A 257 5.85 -7.52 -11.03
N PHE A 258 6.75 -7.86 -11.95
CA PHE A 258 7.36 -6.87 -12.84
C PHE A 258 6.35 -6.23 -13.79
N PHE A 259 5.44 -7.02 -14.34
CA PHE A 259 4.34 -6.50 -15.16
C PHE A 259 3.45 -5.53 -14.38
N LEU A 260 3.02 -5.91 -13.18
CA LEU A 260 2.19 -5.09 -12.31
C LEU A 260 2.91 -3.81 -11.85
N LEU A 261 4.21 -3.90 -11.53
CA LEU A 261 5.04 -2.76 -11.17
C LEU A 261 5.11 -1.75 -12.32
N THR A 262 5.43 -2.24 -13.52
CA THR A 262 5.55 -1.41 -14.72
C THR A 262 4.22 -0.72 -15.05
N LEU A 263 3.12 -1.48 -15.05
CA LEU A 263 1.79 -0.92 -15.29
C LEU A 263 1.39 0.10 -14.23
N GLY A 264 1.65 -0.22 -12.94
CA GLY A 264 1.39 0.69 -11.83
C GLY A 264 2.17 1.99 -11.98
N MET A 265 3.47 1.93 -12.28
CA MET A 265 4.30 3.13 -12.49
C MET A 265 3.81 3.96 -13.68
N LEU A 266 3.45 3.33 -14.80
CA LEU A 266 2.93 4.02 -15.98
C LEU A 266 1.60 4.74 -15.70
N LEU A 267 0.70 4.12 -14.93
CA LEU A 267 -0.57 4.74 -14.53
C LEU A 267 -0.39 5.87 -13.52
N GLY A 268 0.68 5.85 -12.73
CA GLY A 268 1.04 6.94 -11.82
C GLY A 268 1.58 8.18 -12.50
N TYR A 269 2.17 8.04 -13.69
CA TYR A 269 2.79 9.15 -14.44
C TYR A 269 1.86 10.34 -14.72
N PRO A 270 0.64 10.17 -15.30
CA PRO A 270 -0.22 11.29 -15.59
C PRO A 270 -0.67 12.05 -14.33
N TRP A 271 -0.86 11.32 -13.23
CA TRP A 271 -1.19 11.91 -11.94
C TRP A 271 -0.03 12.74 -11.39
N ALA A 272 1.17 12.19 -11.36
CA ALA A 272 2.37 12.89 -10.88
C ALA A 272 2.64 14.18 -11.66
N LEU A 273 2.47 14.14 -12.99
CA LEU A 273 2.62 15.31 -13.86
C LEU A 273 1.59 16.41 -13.54
N LYS A 274 0.33 16.04 -13.27
CA LYS A 274 -0.73 16.99 -12.89
C LYS A 274 -0.51 17.57 -11.49
N ALA A 275 -0.13 16.73 -10.51
CA ALA A 275 -0.01 17.12 -9.13
C ALA A 275 1.26 17.97 -8.87
N TRP A 276 2.38 17.63 -9.50
CA TRP A 276 3.70 18.19 -9.17
C TRP A 276 4.40 18.89 -10.35
N GLY A 277 3.83 18.81 -11.55
CA GLY A 277 4.40 19.40 -12.75
C GLY A 277 5.59 18.62 -13.33
N PRO A 278 6.39 19.20 -14.25
CA PRO A 278 7.39 18.46 -15.03
C PRO A 278 8.59 17.93 -14.24
N ASN A 279 8.80 18.39 -13.01
CA ASN A 279 9.94 17.99 -12.17
C ASN A 279 9.62 16.82 -11.21
N TRP A 280 8.45 16.19 -11.33
CA TRP A 280 7.96 15.10 -10.47
C TRP A 280 8.95 13.92 -10.34
N TRP A 281 9.72 13.64 -11.35
CA TRP A 281 10.63 12.49 -11.42
C TRP A 281 11.87 12.59 -10.52
N TRP A 282 12.17 13.80 -10.00
CA TRP A 282 13.24 14.01 -9.00
C TRP A 282 12.83 13.66 -7.56
N ASP A 283 11.58 13.32 -7.35
CA ASP A 283 11.12 12.87 -6.03
C ASP A 283 11.87 11.60 -5.60
N PRO A 284 12.40 11.54 -4.36
CA PRO A 284 13.20 10.40 -3.87
C PRO A 284 12.49 9.06 -3.99
N LYS A 285 11.18 9.01 -3.71
CA LYS A 285 10.40 7.78 -3.83
C LYS A 285 10.26 7.31 -5.27
N ILE A 286 10.14 8.23 -6.21
CA ILE A 286 10.08 7.91 -7.64
C ILE A 286 11.44 7.44 -8.13
N CYS A 287 12.54 8.14 -7.78
CA CYS A 287 13.90 7.72 -8.13
C CYS A 287 14.21 6.31 -7.61
N THR A 288 13.86 6.03 -6.34
CA THR A 288 14.07 4.70 -5.75
C THR A 288 13.16 3.63 -6.35
N SER A 289 11.96 3.97 -6.79
CA SER A 289 11.06 3.06 -7.51
C SER A 289 11.61 2.70 -8.89
N ILE A 290 12.20 3.66 -9.62
CA ILE A 290 12.87 3.42 -10.89
C ILE A 290 14.11 2.53 -10.68
N MET A 291 14.89 2.77 -9.63
CA MET A 291 16.03 1.92 -9.25
C MET A 291 15.57 0.49 -8.95
N MET A 292 14.50 0.32 -8.17
CA MET A 292 13.89 -1.00 -7.89
C MET A 292 13.45 -1.68 -9.19
N TRP A 293 12.80 -0.97 -10.10
CA TRP A 293 12.39 -1.49 -11.41
C TRP A 293 13.58 -1.97 -12.24
N ALA A 294 14.67 -1.21 -12.26
CA ALA A 294 15.88 -1.59 -12.97
C ALA A 294 16.53 -2.86 -12.39
N VAL A 295 16.64 -2.97 -11.06
CA VAL A 295 17.12 -4.18 -10.37
C VAL A 295 16.22 -5.38 -10.69
N TYR A 296 14.91 -5.17 -10.69
CA TYR A 296 13.94 -6.22 -10.99
C TYR A 296 14.04 -6.70 -12.45
N SER A 297 14.19 -5.78 -13.39
CA SER A 297 14.47 -6.10 -14.80
C SER A 297 15.74 -6.93 -14.94
N THR A 298 16.83 -6.53 -14.26
CA THR A 298 18.10 -7.26 -14.26
C THR A 298 17.92 -8.67 -13.69
N TYR A 299 17.18 -8.83 -12.60
CA TYR A 299 16.82 -10.14 -12.04
C TYR A 299 16.17 -11.03 -13.11
N LEU A 300 15.12 -10.55 -13.78
CA LEU A 300 14.39 -11.32 -14.79
C LEU A 300 15.30 -11.76 -15.97
N HIS A 301 16.20 -10.88 -16.43
CA HIS A 301 17.14 -11.22 -17.49
C HIS A 301 18.18 -12.26 -17.06
N THR A 302 18.68 -12.16 -15.83
CA THR A 302 19.66 -13.14 -15.31
C THR A 302 19.05 -14.52 -15.09
N ARG A 303 17.72 -14.59 -14.82
CA ARG A 303 16.99 -15.88 -14.70
C ARG A 303 16.94 -16.68 -15.99
N LEU A 304 17.08 -16.06 -17.16
CA LEU A 304 17.18 -16.76 -18.43
C LEU A 304 18.42 -17.68 -18.51
N TYR A 305 19.43 -17.39 -17.69
CA TYR A 305 20.70 -18.13 -17.62
C TYR A 305 20.85 -18.95 -16.33
N ALA A 306 19.76 -19.25 -15.65
CA ALA A 306 19.75 -19.96 -14.35
C ALA A 306 20.32 -21.39 -14.41
N ASN A 307 20.43 -22.00 -15.61
CA ASN A 307 21.09 -23.28 -15.82
C ASN A 307 22.59 -23.23 -15.46
N LYS A 308 23.24 -22.04 -15.53
CA LYS A 308 24.64 -21.86 -15.15
C LYS A 308 24.75 -21.68 -13.62
N PRO A 309 25.70 -22.40 -12.93
CA PRO A 309 25.83 -22.32 -11.47
C PRO A 309 25.98 -20.91 -10.93
N PHE A 310 26.85 -20.11 -11.53
CA PHE A 310 27.06 -18.72 -11.11
C PHE A 310 25.79 -17.88 -11.25
N MET A 311 25.09 -18.00 -12.39
CA MET A 311 23.88 -17.23 -12.65
C MET A 311 22.72 -17.62 -11.73
N TRP A 312 22.67 -18.85 -11.28
CA TRP A 312 21.71 -19.28 -10.28
C TRP A 312 21.84 -18.50 -8.98
N TYR A 313 23.05 -18.44 -8.42
CA TYR A 313 23.29 -17.71 -7.16
C TYR A 313 23.20 -16.20 -7.36
N PHE A 314 23.77 -15.68 -8.46
CA PHE A 314 23.74 -14.26 -8.76
C PHE A 314 22.31 -13.74 -8.91
N SER A 315 21.46 -14.41 -9.68
CA SER A 315 20.05 -14.01 -9.80
C SER A 315 19.29 -14.18 -8.49
N SER A 316 19.58 -15.20 -7.67
CA SER A 316 18.97 -15.33 -6.36
C SER A 316 19.32 -14.15 -5.44
N LEU A 317 20.58 -13.68 -5.48
CA LEU A 317 21.00 -12.47 -4.77
C LEU A 317 20.26 -11.23 -5.30
N LEU A 318 20.09 -11.10 -6.60
CA LEU A 318 19.30 -10.00 -7.21
C LEU A 318 17.83 -10.04 -6.77
N GLY A 319 17.23 -11.24 -6.62
CA GLY A 319 15.85 -11.37 -6.08
C GLY A 319 15.73 -10.86 -4.66
N ILE A 320 16.75 -11.10 -3.82
CA ILE A 320 16.82 -10.51 -2.48
C ILE A 320 17.00 -9.00 -2.57
N LEU A 321 17.87 -8.52 -3.44
CA LEU A 321 18.12 -7.10 -3.64
C LEU A 321 16.87 -6.36 -4.14
N CYS A 322 16.01 -6.99 -4.96
CA CYS A 322 14.71 -6.42 -5.35
C CYS A 322 13.82 -6.14 -4.14
N PHE A 323 13.76 -7.08 -3.20
CA PHE A 323 12.97 -6.90 -1.97
C PHE A 323 13.56 -5.78 -1.10
N LEU A 324 14.87 -5.72 -0.94
CA LEU A 324 15.53 -4.63 -0.20
C LEU A 324 15.32 -3.27 -0.88
N ALA A 325 15.40 -3.22 -2.21
CA ALA A 325 15.10 -2.00 -2.97
C ALA A 325 13.63 -1.57 -2.80
N MET A 326 12.70 -2.52 -2.77
CA MET A 326 11.30 -2.25 -2.46
C MET A 326 11.14 -1.64 -1.05
N LEU A 327 11.76 -2.22 -0.03
CA LEU A 327 11.74 -1.63 1.32
C LEU A 327 12.35 -0.23 1.33
N PHE A 328 13.43 -0.03 0.58
CA PHE A 328 14.08 1.27 0.48
C PHE A 328 13.18 2.34 -0.15
N THR A 329 12.25 1.99 -1.05
CA THR A 329 11.27 2.96 -1.58
C THR A 329 10.34 3.54 -0.50
N PHE A 330 10.05 2.76 0.56
CA PHE A 330 9.29 3.27 1.71
C PHE A 330 10.16 4.12 2.62
N VAL A 331 11.37 3.65 2.89
CA VAL A 331 12.30 4.30 3.83
C VAL A 331 12.81 5.64 3.26
N SER A 332 13.01 5.74 1.96
CA SER A 332 13.50 6.97 1.30
C SER A 332 12.62 8.19 1.57
N SER A 333 11.30 7.99 1.66
CA SER A 333 10.34 9.08 1.94
C SER A 333 10.44 9.67 3.35
N TYR A 334 11.15 9.00 4.27
CA TYR A 334 11.40 9.50 5.62
C TYR A 334 12.73 10.24 5.75
N PHE A 335 13.70 9.94 4.91
CA PHE A 335 15.05 10.49 5.01
C PHE A 335 15.32 11.63 4.01
N PHE A 336 14.61 11.64 2.89
CA PHE A 336 14.85 12.60 1.83
C PHE A 336 13.62 13.48 1.62
N PRO A 337 13.80 14.82 1.57
CA PRO A 337 12.68 15.72 1.28
C PRO A 337 12.18 15.51 -0.15
N GLY A 338 10.88 15.53 -0.35
CA GLY A 338 10.22 15.35 -1.64
C GLY A 338 8.70 15.49 -1.51
N GLU A 339 8.00 15.33 -2.61
CA GLU A 339 6.53 15.45 -2.66
C GLU A 339 5.82 14.31 -1.90
N HIS A 340 6.49 13.16 -1.76
CA HIS A 340 6.01 12.03 -0.97
C HIS A 340 6.52 12.03 0.48
N THR A 341 7.02 13.15 0.98
CA THR A 341 7.47 13.23 2.38
C THR A 341 6.29 13.09 3.33
N PHE A 342 6.44 12.19 4.29
CA PHE A 342 5.45 11.89 5.34
C PHE A 342 5.85 12.50 6.70
N VAL A 343 6.74 13.50 6.66
CA VAL A 343 7.20 14.23 7.86
C VAL A 343 6.29 15.43 8.12
#